data_6fa2009a4f5e0fa298c1f1c5ec6284be
#
_entry.id   6fa2009a4f5e0fa298c1f1c5ec6284be
#
_cell.length_a   1.000
_cell.length_b   1.000
_cell.length_c   1.000
_cell.angle_alpha   90.00
_cell.angle_beta   90.00
_cell.angle_gamma   90.00
#
_symmetry.space_group_name_H-M   'P 1'
#
loop_
_entity.id
_entity.type
_entity.pdbx_description
1 polymer ?
#
loop_
_entity_poly.entity_id
_entity_poly.type
_entity_poly.pdbx_seq_one_letter_code
_entity_poly.pdbx_strand_id
1 'polypeptide(L)'
;MADEAITTRFQREVLVHLDAAYNLARWLTGEDATAEDAVQDACLRAFRFFEGQRGESPKAWFMTIVRNACLDSLKSGSRSAHHEEYDDEIHGASALDGPDIAVARESDARSVRACIAGLPREYREVIVLRELEGLAYKEIGAIVGVPIGTVMSRLARGRDLLQRRLLAQHRKLAP
;
A
#
# COMPACT_ATOMS: atom_id res chain seq x y z
N MET A 1 11.71 15.48 -29.27
CA MET A 1 12.66 16.09 -28.33
C MET A 1 12.02 16.49 -27.00
N ALA A 2 11.02 17.39 -26.96
CA ALA A 2 10.36 17.73 -25.69
C ALA A 2 9.60 16.54 -25.05
N ASP A 3 8.85 15.78 -25.82
CA ASP A 3 8.11 14.58 -25.39
C ASP A 3 9.04 13.48 -24.84
N GLU A 4 10.19 13.28 -25.46
CA GLU A 4 11.19 12.30 -25.03
C GLU A 4 11.83 12.70 -23.68
N ALA A 5 12.06 13.99 -23.47
CA ALA A 5 12.57 14.52 -22.21
C ALA A 5 11.54 14.36 -21.06
N ILE A 6 10.26 14.59 -21.35
CA ILE A 6 9.16 14.41 -20.40
C ILE A 6 9.00 12.94 -20.02
N THR A 7 9.02 12.04 -21.00
CA THR A 7 8.91 10.60 -20.79
C THR A 7 10.07 10.08 -19.93
N THR A 8 11.29 10.48 -20.21
CA THR A 8 12.48 10.09 -19.43
C THR A 8 12.40 10.62 -18.00
N ARG A 9 11.96 11.86 -17.82
CA ARG A 9 11.77 12.46 -16.50
C ARG A 9 10.67 11.75 -15.72
N PHE A 10 9.54 11.40 -16.35
CA PHE A 10 8.46 10.65 -15.74
C PHE A 10 8.90 9.25 -15.29
N GLN A 11 9.66 8.55 -16.14
CA GLN A 11 10.24 7.24 -15.77
C GLN A 11 11.09 7.35 -14.51
N ARG A 12 11.98 8.33 -14.46
CA ARG A 12 12.92 8.53 -13.35
C ARG A 12 12.25 8.99 -12.06
N GLU A 13 11.22 9.82 -12.12
CA GLU A 13 10.62 10.47 -10.95
C GLU A 13 9.34 9.76 -10.45
N VAL A 14 8.63 9.04 -11.31
CA VAL A 14 7.35 8.42 -11.00
C VAL A 14 7.40 6.91 -11.10
N LEU A 15 7.84 6.36 -12.26
CA LEU A 15 7.79 4.91 -12.46
C LEU A 15 8.74 4.12 -11.57
N VAL A 16 9.75 4.73 -10.98
CA VAL A 16 10.60 4.10 -9.94
C VAL A 16 9.81 3.74 -8.69
N HIS A 17 8.59 4.25 -8.53
CA HIS A 17 7.70 3.99 -7.38
C HIS A 17 6.56 3.02 -7.69
N LEU A 18 6.61 2.31 -8.84
CA LEU A 18 5.56 1.36 -9.22
C LEU A 18 5.35 0.24 -8.21
N ASP A 19 6.44 -0.32 -7.67
CA ASP A 19 6.33 -1.39 -6.65
C ASP A 19 5.61 -0.89 -5.40
N ALA A 20 5.95 0.31 -4.95
CA ALA A 20 5.29 0.95 -3.82
C ALA A 20 3.81 1.26 -4.11
N ALA A 21 3.51 1.69 -5.34
CA ALA A 21 2.15 1.96 -5.82
C ALA A 21 1.30 0.68 -5.84
N TYR A 22 1.85 -0.40 -6.41
CA TYR A 22 1.19 -1.70 -6.44
C TYR A 22 0.97 -2.27 -5.04
N ASN A 23 1.99 -2.17 -4.17
CA ASN A 23 1.88 -2.58 -2.78
C ASN A 23 0.73 -1.85 -2.06
N LEU A 24 0.66 -0.51 -2.17
CA LEU A 24 -0.44 0.26 -1.60
C LEU A 24 -1.80 -0.18 -2.18
N ALA A 25 -1.89 -0.34 -3.50
CA ALA A 25 -3.12 -0.74 -4.18
C ALA A 25 -3.60 -2.11 -3.70
N ARG A 26 -2.70 -3.09 -3.57
CA ARG A 26 -3.01 -4.42 -3.02
C ARG A 26 -3.59 -4.35 -1.62
N TRP A 27 -3.00 -3.54 -0.74
CA TRP A 27 -3.49 -3.36 0.62
C TRP A 27 -4.86 -2.68 0.69
N LEU A 28 -5.18 -1.81 -0.28
CA LEU A 28 -6.44 -1.09 -0.33
C LEU A 28 -7.56 -1.89 -0.99
N THR A 29 -7.26 -2.59 -2.08
CA THR A 29 -8.27 -3.33 -2.87
C THR A 29 -8.47 -4.76 -2.39
N GLY A 30 -7.41 -5.40 -1.87
CA GLY A 30 -7.43 -6.79 -1.42
C GLY A 30 -7.32 -7.81 -2.56
N GLU A 31 -7.25 -7.41 -3.82
CA GLU A 31 -7.27 -8.25 -5.00
C GLU A 31 -6.23 -7.81 -6.03
N ASP A 32 -5.49 -8.76 -6.63
CA ASP A 32 -4.41 -8.48 -7.58
C ASP A 32 -4.91 -7.76 -8.84
N ALA A 33 -5.94 -8.29 -9.48
CA ALA A 33 -6.48 -7.73 -10.71
C ALA A 33 -6.98 -6.29 -10.52
N THR A 34 -7.72 -6.03 -9.46
CA THR A 34 -8.23 -4.69 -9.12
C THR A 34 -7.08 -3.73 -8.78
N ALA A 35 -6.02 -4.23 -8.11
CA ALA A 35 -4.84 -3.42 -7.80
C ALA A 35 -4.06 -3.05 -9.07
N GLU A 36 -3.85 -4.00 -9.98
CA GLU A 36 -3.19 -3.76 -11.28
C GLU A 36 -3.94 -2.73 -12.10
N ASP A 37 -5.25 -2.87 -12.25
CA ASP A 37 -6.10 -1.93 -12.98
C ASP A 37 -6.03 -0.52 -12.38
N ALA A 38 -6.10 -0.41 -11.04
CA ALA A 38 -6.01 0.87 -10.35
C ALA A 38 -4.63 1.54 -10.54
N VAL A 39 -3.54 0.77 -10.49
CA VAL A 39 -2.18 1.29 -10.73
C VAL A 39 -2.01 1.72 -12.18
N GLN A 40 -2.52 0.94 -13.15
CA GLN A 40 -2.47 1.30 -14.56
C GLN A 40 -3.22 2.60 -14.83
N ASP A 41 -4.44 2.75 -14.32
CA ASP A 41 -5.22 3.99 -14.43
C ASP A 41 -4.49 5.17 -13.75
N ALA A 42 -3.91 4.95 -12.57
CA ALA A 42 -3.12 5.95 -11.87
C ALA A 42 -1.88 6.39 -12.68
N CYS A 43 -1.18 5.47 -13.35
CA CYS A 43 -0.05 5.80 -14.22
C CYS A 43 -0.47 6.68 -15.39
N LEU A 44 -1.59 6.37 -16.04
CA LEU A 44 -2.13 7.17 -17.15
C LEU A 44 -2.53 8.57 -16.68
N ARG A 45 -3.19 8.69 -15.53
CA ARG A 45 -3.53 9.97 -14.92
C ARG A 45 -2.27 10.75 -14.52
N ALA A 46 -1.30 10.09 -13.88
CA ALA A 46 -0.03 10.71 -13.49
C ALA A 46 0.73 11.24 -14.71
N PHE A 47 0.87 10.47 -15.78
CA PHE A 47 1.56 10.93 -17.00
C PHE A 47 0.87 12.17 -17.61
N ARG A 48 -0.46 12.16 -17.65
CA ARG A 48 -1.25 13.27 -18.20
C ARG A 48 -1.07 14.59 -17.45
N PHE A 49 -0.85 14.53 -16.14
CA PHE A 49 -0.72 15.71 -15.27
C PHE A 49 0.71 15.98 -14.79
N PHE A 50 1.70 15.22 -15.29
CA PHE A 50 3.08 15.28 -14.82
C PHE A 50 3.76 16.62 -15.03
N GLU A 51 3.52 17.29 -16.14
CA GLU A 51 4.12 18.60 -16.42
C GLU A 51 3.67 19.69 -15.42
N GLY A 52 2.47 19.58 -14.88
CA GLY A 52 1.93 20.48 -13.86
C GLY A 52 2.35 20.14 -12.44
N GLN A 53 3.02 18.99 -12.23
CA GLN A 53 3.46 18.56 -10.91
C GLN A 53 4.59 19.47 -10.41
N ARG A 54 4.36 20.17 -9.29
CA ARG A 54 5.31 21.10 -8.64
C ARG A 54 5.52 20.80 -7.16
N GLY A 55 5.11 19.60 -6.69
CA GLY A 55 5.25 19.17 -5.31
C GLY A 55 6.68 18.72 -4.97
N GLU A 56 7.00 18.72 -3.67
CA GLU A 56 8.32 18.33 -3.15
C GLU A 56 8.60 16.82 -3.26
N SER A 57 7.56 15.97 -3.31
CA SER A 57 7.69 14.50 -3.31
C SER A 57 6.89 13.88 -4.47
N PRO A 58 7.56 13.51 -5.58
CA PRO A 58 6.92 12.76 -6.67
C PRO A 58 6.29 11.45 -6.18
N LYS A 59 6.92 10.76 -5.22
CA LYS A 59 6.37 9.55 -4.60
C LYS A 59 5.02 9.84 -3.94
N ALA A 60 4.94 10.82 -3.05
CA ALA A 60 3.71 11.14 -2.33
C ALA A 60 2.59 11.61 -3.27
N TRP A 61 2.94 12.41 -4.28
CA TRP A 61 2.00 12.83 -5.32
C TRP A 61 1.45 11.64 -6.10
N PHE A 62 2.30 10.72 -6.55
CA PHE A 62 1.88 9.52 -7.27
C PHE A 62 1.02 8.60 -6.39
N MET A 63 1.41 8.39 -5.11
CA MET A 63 0.63 7.63 -4.16
C MET A 63 -0.77 8.20 -3.92
N THR A 64 -0.92 9.53 -3.97
CA THR A 64 -2.24 10.17 -3.89
C THR A 64 -3.14 9.77 -5.07
N ILE A 65 -2.57 9.73 -6.29
CA ILE A 65 -3.31 9.33 -7.49
C ILE A 65 -3.69 7.86 -7.42
N VAL A 66 -2.75 6.99 -7.01
CA VAL A 66 -3.00 5.53 -6.84
C VAL A 66 -4.10 5.28 -5.82
N ARG A 67 -4.01 5.91 -4.65
CA ARG A 67 -5.05 5.81 -3.63
C ARG A 67 -6.43 6.20 -4.16
N ASN A 68 -6.51 7.31 -4.86
CA ASN A 68 -7.79 7.79 -5.41
C ASN A 68 -8.34 6.81 -6.46
N ALA A 69 -7.50 6.26 -7.34
CA ALA A 69 -7.89 5.23 -8.30
C ALA A 69 -8.43 3.97 -7.60
N CYS A 70 -7.77 3.50 -6.54
CA CYS A 70 -8.26 2.38 -5.72
C CYS A 70 -9.62 2.67 -5.10
N LEU A 71 -9.82 3.87 -4.54
CA LEU A 71 -11.11 4.24 -3.94
C LEU A 71 -12.24 4.34 -4.97
N ASP A 72 -11.94 4.80 -6.18
CA ASP A 72 -12.89 4.85 -7.28
C ASP A 72 -13.28 3.44 -7.73
N SER A 73 -12.31 2.52 -7.85
CA SER A 73 -12.56 1.10 -8.17
C SER A 73 -13.43 0.41 -7.12
N LEU A 74 -13.14 0.63 -5.84
CA LEU A 74 -13.93 0.06 -4.74
C LEU A 74 -15.37 0.58 -4.71
N LYS A 75 -15.60 1.85 -5.04
CA LYS A 75 -16.95 2.41 -5.16
C LYS A 75 -17.72 1.83 -6.34
N SER A 76 -17.04 1.58 -7.45
CA SER A 76 -17.61 0.95 -8.65
C SER A 76 -17.92 -0.53 -8.43
N GLY A 77 -17.00 -1.26 -7.79
CA GLY A 77 -17.13 -2.67 -7.45
C GLY A 77 -18.18 -2.95 -6.37
N SER A 78 -18.46 -2.00 -5.48
CA SER A 78 -19.55 -2.11 -4.48
C SER A 78 -20.95 -2.19 -5.12
N ARG A 79 -21.08 -1.91 -6.41
CA ARG A 79 -22.29 -2.16 -7.21
C ARG A 79 -22.35 -3.60 -7.75
N SER A 80 -21.24 -4.34 -7.70
CA SER A 80 -21.14 -5.74 -8.13
C SER A 80 -20.54 -6.52 -6.97
N ALA A 81 -21.39 -6.99 -6.07
CA ALA A 81 -20.95 -7.72 -4.88
C ALA A 81 -20.36 -9.07 -5.28
N HIS A 82 -19.09 -9.29 -4.96
CA HIS A 82 -18.64 -10.59 -4.42
C HIS A 82 -17.35 -10.37 -3.64
N HIS A 83 -17.44 -10.72 -2.39
CA HIS A 83 -16.34 -10.78 -1.44
C HIS A 83 -15.66 -12.13 -1.68
N GLU A 84 -14.52 -12.14 -2.36
CA GLU A 84 -13.67 -13.32 -2.42
C GLU A 84 -12.55 -13.20 -1.38
N GLU A 85 -12.33 -14.33 -0.69
CA GLU A 85 -11.31 -14.49 0.34
C GLU A 85 -9.90 -14.26 -0.22
N TYR A 86 -9.10 -13.64 0.59
CA TYR A 86 -7.71 -13.29 0.41
C TYR A 86 -6.87 -14.54 0.09
N ASP A 87 -6.40 -14.68 -1.14
CA ASP A 87 -5.45 -15.72 -1.52
C ASP A 87 -4.01 -15.21 -1.43
N ASP A 88 -3.20 -15.94 -0.66
CA ASP A 88 -1.90 -15.53 -0.13
C ASP A 88 -0.77 -15.89 -1.13
N GLU A 89 -0.51 -15.05 -2.14
CA GLU A 89 0.75 -15.14 -2.89
C GLU A 89 1.40 -13.76 -3.08
N ILE A 90 2.08 -13.27 -2.04
CA ILE A 90 3.05 -12.19 -2.21
C ILE A 90 4.44 -12.77 -1.97
N HIS A 91 5.16 -13.08 -3.06
CA HIS A 91 6.54 -13.53 -3.04
C HIS A 91 7.49 -12.40 -2.67
N GLY A 92 8.26 -12.65 -1.63
CA GLY A 92 9.39 -11.84 -1.19
C GLY A 92 10.29 -12.63 -0.27
N ALA A 93 10.84 -13.76 -0.76
CA ALA A 93 11.84 -14.52 -0.02
C ALA A 93 13.23 -13.97 -0.28
N SER A 94 13.91 -13.50 0.75
CA SER A 94 15.36 -13.24 0.73
C SER A 94 16.11 -14.57 0.77
N ALA A 95 16.93 -14.84 -0.23
CA ALA A 95 17.59 -16.13 -0.52
C ALA A 95 18.82 -16.43 0.33
N LEU A 96 18.91 -15.97 1.58
CA LEU A 96 20.13 -16.13 2.41
C LEU A 96 19.96 -16.99 3.67
N ASP A 97 18.78 -17.54 3.93
CA ASP A 97 18.52 -18.33 5.13
C ASP A 97 18.31 -19.82 4.80
N GLY A 98 18.77 -20.72 5.70
CA GLY A 98 18.51 -22.15 5.57
C GLY A 98 17.00 -22.48 5.56
N PRO A 99 16.60 -23.66 5.02
CA PRO A 99 15.20 -23.98 4.74
C PRO A 99 14.26 -23.87 5.95
N ASP A 100 14.68 -24.25 7.14
CA ASP A 100 13.84 -24.20 8.35
C ASP A 100 13.60 -22.77 8.86
N ILE A 101 14.61 -21.92 8.74
CA ILE A 101 14.53 -20.50 9.13
C ILE A 101 13.68 -19.74 8.09
N ALA A 102 13.81 -20.08 6.82
CA ALA A 102 13.01 -19.49 5.76
C ALA A 102 11.51 -19.80 5.92
N VAL A 103 11.16 -21.04 6.27
CA VAL A 103 9.76 -21.45 6.52
C VAL A 103 9.19 -20.75 7.75
N ALA A 104 9.95 -20.64 8.85
CA ALA A 104 9.49 -19.92 10.04
C ALA A 104 9.27 -18.43 9.76
N ARG A 105 10.20 -17.77 9.06
CA ARG A 105 10.06 -16.35 8.66
C ARG A 105 8.90 -16.13 7.71
N GLU A 106 8.65 -17.04 6.78
CA GLU A 106 7.49 -16.99 5.88
C GLU A 106 6.19 -17.09 6.66
N SER A 107 6.11 -18.00 7.65
CA SER A 107 4.95 -18.11 8.54
C SER A 107 4.72 -16.83 9.35
N ASP A 108 5.77 -16.23 9.90
CA ASP A 108 5.68 -14.98 10.65
C ASP A 108 5.27 -13.80 9.75
N ALA A 109 5.84 -13.71 8.56
CA ALA A 109 5.49 -12.70 7.57
C ALA A 109 4.01 -12.81 7.13
N ARG A 110 3.53 -14.03 6.91
CA ARG A 110 2.12 -14.32 6.59
C ARG A 110 1.20 -13.91 7.73
N SER A 111 1.59 -14.21 8.96
CA SER A 111 0.85 -13.82 10.17
C SER A 111 0.71 -12.30 10.28
N VAL A 112 1.81 -11.56 10.08
CA VAL A 112 1.82 -10.09 10.11
C VAL A 112 0.92 -9.52 9.00
N ARG A 113 1.04 -10.05 7.78
CA ARG A 113 0.19 -9.63 6.65
C ARG A 113 -1.29 -9.82 6.95
N ALA A 114 -1.69 -10.97 7.46
CA ALA A 114 -3.07 -11.25 7.85
C ALA A 114 -3.57 -10.28 8.94
N CYS A 115 -2.73 -9.96 9.93
CA CYS A 115 -3.06 -8.99 10.96
C CYS A 115 -3.26 -7.57 10.40
N ILE A 116 -2.40 -7.13 9.46
CA ILE A 116 -2.54 -5.83 8.79
C ILE A 116 -3.80 -5.82 7.91
N ALA A 117 -4.03 -6.87 7.12
CA ALA A 117 -5.21 -6.99 6.26
C ALA A 117 -6.52 -6.89 7.03
N GLY A 118 -6.55 -7.44 8.25
CA GLY A 118 -7.69 -7.36 9.13
C GLY A 118 -7.93 -6.00 9.82
N LEU A 119 -7.01 -5.03 9.70
CA LEU A 119 -7.25 -3.69 10.25
C LEU A 119 -8.38 -2.96 9.52
N PRO A 120 -9.16 -2.11 10.20
CA PRO A 120 -10.01 -1.14 9.52
C PRO A 120 -9.21 -0.33 8.50
N ARG A 121 -9.81 -0.03 7.34
CA ARG A 121 -9.13 0.61 6.21
C ARG A 121 -8.35 1.87 6.60
N GLU A 122 -8.94 2.72 7.43
CA GLU A 122 -8.33 3.99 7.85
C GLU A 122 -7.04 3.82 8.66
N TYR A 123 -6.89 2.71 9.39
CA TYR A 123 -5.67 2.37 10.13
C TYR A 123 -4.69 1.60 9.26
N ARG A 124 -5.18 0.67 8.45
CA ARG A 124 -4.36 -0.09 7.50
C ARG A 124 -3.62 0.83 6.54
N GLU A 125 -4.31 1.79 5.97
CA GLU A 125 -3.78 2.76 5.02
C GLU A 125 -2.58 3.55 5.58
N VAL A 126 -2.70 4.12 6.76
CA VAL A 126 -1.61 4.88 7.39
C VAL A 126 -0.47 3.98 7.87
N ILE A 127 -0.75 2.75 8.31
CA ILE A 127 0.26 1.75 8.67
C ILE A 127 1.07 1.36 7.42
N VAL A 128 0.44 1.03 6.31
CA VAL A 128 1.12 0.68 5.06
C VAL A 128 2.00 1.85 4.59
N LEU A 129 1.45 3.05 4.51
CA LEU A 129 2.19 4.23 4.05
C LEU A 129 3.38 4.58 4.95
N ARG A 130 3.26 4.35 6.26
CA ARG A 130 4.35 4.63 7.20
C ARG A 130 5.35 3.51 7.34
N GLU A 131 4.89 2.30 7.65
CA GLU A 131 5.77 1.20 8.06
C GLU A 131 6.36 0.45 6.85
N LEU A 132 5.62 0.35 5.75
CA LEU A 132 6.07 -0.35 4.54
C LEU A 132 6.69 0.61 3.52
N GLU A 133 6.08 1.77 3.31
CA GLU A 133 6.53 2.71 2.29
C GLU A 133 7.44 3.83 2.83
N GLY A 134 7.59 3.95 4.14
CA GLY A 134 8.53 4.87 4.79
C GLY A 134 8.19 6.36 4.66
N LEU A 135 6.94 6.71 4.33
CA LEU A 135 6.52 8.09 4.09
C LEU A 135 6.48 8.91 5.40
N ALA A 136 6.78 10.21 5.28
CA ALA A 136 6.67 11.14 6.39
C ALA A 136 5.20 11.43 6.74
N TYR A 137 4.90 11.78 7.98
CA TYR A 137 3.53 12.06 8.44
C TYR A 137 2.84 13.16 7.63
N LYS A 138 3.59 14.18 7.21
CA LYS A 138 3.09 15.25 6.34
C LYS A 138 2.65 14.72 4.98
N GLU A 139 3.46 13.83 4.38
CA GLU A 139 3.16 13.19 3.11
C GLU A 139 1.93 12.28 3.23
N ILE A 140 1.86 11.47 4.29
CA ILE A 140 0.71 10.61 4.58
C ILE A 140 -0.56 11.46 4.73
N GLY A 141 -0.49 12.58 5.46
CA GLY A 141 -1.60 13.50 5.61
C GLY A 141 -2.11 14.04 4.28
N ALA A 142 -1.21 14.39 3.37
CA ALA A 142 -1.54 14.84 2.01
C ALA A 142 -2.20 13.72 1.18
N ILE A 143 -1.66 12.49 1.24
CA ILE A 143 -2.18 11.32 0.51
C ILE A 143 -3.59 10.96 1.00
N VAL A 144 -3.76 10.88 2.32
CA VAL A 144 -5.02 10.42 2.94
C VAL A 144 -6.07 11.54 3.04
N GLY A 145 -5.64 12.79 2.90
CA GLY A 145 -6.53 13.96 2.97
C GLY A 145 -6.96 14.31 4.40
N VAL A 146 -6.06 14.13 5.39
CA VAL A 146 -6.35 14.43 6.80
C VAL A 146 -5.20 15.22 7.45
N PRO A 147 -5.47 15.99 8.54
CA PRO A 147 -4.42 16.67 9.29
C PRO A 147 -3.38 15.72 9.87
N ILE A 148 -2.14 16.19 10.06
CA ILE A 148 -1.04 15.40 10.65
C ILE A 148 -1.41 14.80 12.01
N GLY A 149 -2.12 15.56 12.86
CA GLY A 149 -2.61 15.05 14.15
C GLY A 149 -3.51 13.83 14.02
N THR A 150 -4.34 13.79 12.96
CA THR A 150 -5.18 12.63 12.63
C THR A 150 -4.33 11.46 12.13
N VAL A 151 -3.29 11.69 11.34
CA VAL A 151 -2.34 10.65 10.93
C VAL A 151 -1.69 10.03 12.17
N MET A 152 -1.19 10.86 13.09
CA MET A 152 -0.56 10.39 14.33
C MET A 152 -1.51 9.53 15.18
N SER A 153 -2.75 9.98 15.38
CA SER A 153 -3.75 9.24 16.16
C SER A 153 -4.16 7.94 15.47
N ARG A 154 -4.31 7.93 14.14
CA ARG A 154 -4.59 6.70 13.37
C ARG A 154 -3.43 5.71 13.44
N LEU A 155 -2.19 6.15 13.34
CA LEU A 155 -1.02 5.30 13.49
C LEU A 155 -0.94 4.70 14.89
N ALA A 156 -1.15 5.49 15.94
CA ALA A 156 -1.15 4.99 17.32
C ALA A 156 -2.20 3.89 17.53
N ARG A 157 -3.44 4.13 17.09
CA ARG A 157 -4.53 3.14 17.18
C ARG A 157 -4.28 1.92 16.28
N GLY A 158 -3.76 2.13 15.08
CA GLY A 158 -3.43 1.04 14.15
C GLY A 158 -2.36 0.11 14.73
N ARG A 159 -1.30 0.67 15.31
CA ARG A 159 -0.23 -0.11 15.98
C ARG A 159 -0.76 -0.88 17.19
N ASP A 160 -1.59 -0.27 18.03
CA ASP A 160 -2.21 -0.94 19.18
C ASP A 160 -3.09 -2.13 18.74
N LEU A 161 -3.94 -1.93 17.73
CA LEU A 161 -4.76 -3.01 17.18
C LEU A 161 -3.92 -4.13 16.56
N LEU A 162 -2.87 -3.78 15.81
CA LEU A 162 -1.94 -4.73 15.20
C LEU A 162 -1.24 -5.57 16.28
N GLN A 163 -0.73 -4.93 17.32
CA GLN A 163 -0.07 -5.61 18.45
C GLN A 163 -1.02 -6.60 19.14
N ARG A 164 -2.25 -6.20 19.44
CA ARG A 164 -3.25 -7.09 20.04
C ARG A 164 -3.54 -8.30 19.17
N ARG A 165 -3.67 -8.13 17.85
CA ARG A 165 -3.91 -9.23 16.90
C ARG A 165 -2.74 -10.19 16.85
N LEU A 166 -1.51 -9.69 16.76
CA LEU A 166 -0.30 -10.51 16.77
C LEU A 166 -0.19 -11.33 18.06
N LEU A 167 -0.41 -10.71 19.22
CA LEU A 167 -0.39 -11.43 20.50
C LEU A 167 -1.48 -12.50 20.59
N ALA A 168 -2.67 -12.24 20.07
CA ALA A 168 -3.76 -13.21 20.04
C ALA A 168 -3.43 -14.40 19.13
N GLN A 169 -2.75 -14.15 18.00
CA GLN A 169 -2.33 -15.18 17.05
C GLN A 169 -1.23 -16.07 17.65
N HIS A 170 -0.22 -15.46 18.29
CA HIS A 170 0.83 -16.21 19.00
C HIS A 170 0.27 -17.12 20.11
N ARG A 171 -0.74 -16.67 20.84
CA ARG A 171 -1.40 -17.50 21.88
C ARG A 171 -2.15 -18.70 21.30
N LYS A 172 -2.63 -18.63 20.07
CA LYS A 172 -3.30 -19.77 19.40
C LYS A 172 -2.32 -20.80 18.84
N LEU A 173 -1.07 -20.39 18.60
CA LEU A 173 0.00 -21.25 18.04
C LEU A 173 0.91 -21.83 19.13
N ALA A 174 0.83 -21.35 20.37
CA ALA A 174 1.52 -21.93 21.52
C ALA A 174 0.81 -23.24 21.93
N PRO A 175 1.55 -24.38 22.08
CA PRO A 175 1.02 -25.67 22.44
C PRO A 175 0.38 -25.71 23.82
#